data_d1e1e2aa3878cf7eebd1bf442cada2f5
#
_entry.id   d1e1e2aa3878cf7eebd1bf442cada2f5
#
_cell.length_a   1.000
_cell.length_b   1.000
_cell.length_c   1.000
_cell.angle_alpha   90.00
_cell.angle_beta   90.00
_cell.angle_gamma   90.00
#
_symmetry.space_group_name_H-M   'P 1'
#
loop_
_entity.id
_entity.type
_entity.pdbx_description
1 polymer ?
#
loop_
_entity_poly.entity_id
_entity_poly.type
_entity_poly.pdbx_seq_one_letter_code
_entity_poly.pdbx_strand_id
1 'polypeptide(L)'
;HFGMMGAAILSAEAALRTGLGKLTAHVPETANIVFQTRLPEVILHFDEQSHQHWASIIELNGYNAIAIGPGIGKDGETQWAFRAQLKMLLDLETSGNPMPLVLDADALNILAQDYQLLTYLPAETVLSPHIGELKRICAALELPHETREEQLSSAQSIATSLQVHVVVKSHQTHICTNDGEV
;
A
#
# COMPACT_ATOMS: atom_id res chain seq x y z
N HIS A 1 -3.70 8.36 -9.51
CA HIS A 1 -3.24 8.69 -10.86
C HIS A 1 -4.43 8.97 -11.77
N PHE A 2 -4.29 9.94 -12.69
CA PHE A 2 -5.30 10.24 -13.70
C PHE A 2 -5.68 8.97 -14.49
N GLY A 3 -7.00 8.76 -14.71
CA GLY A 3 -7.51 7.54 -15.35
C GLY A 3 -7.66 6.31 -14.43
N MET A 4 -7.16 6.36 -13.19
CA MET A 4 -7.21 5.23 -12.24
C MET A 4 -8.00 5.55 -10.96
N MET A 5 -8.82 6.61 -10.96
CA MET A 5 -9.59 7.04 -9.78
C MET A 5 -10.60 6.00 -9.28
N GLY A 6 -11.06 5.11 -10.16
CA GLY A 6 -11.95 4.00 -9.77
C GLY A 6 -11.35 3.09 -8.69
N ALA A 7 -10.04 2.83 -8.73
CA ALA A 7 -9.37 2.01 -7.72
C ALA A 7 -9.38 2.72 -6.35
N ALA A 8 -9.07 4.02 -6.31
CA ALA A 8 -9.11 4.81 -5.08
C ALA A 8 -10.54 4.90 -4.52
N ILE A 9 -11.56 5.07 -5.37
CA ILE A 9 -12.98 5.10 -4.96
C ILE A 9 -13.39 3.76 -4.35
N LEU A 10 -13.07 2.64 -4.98
CA LEU A 10 -13.40 1.31 -4.47
C LEU A 10 -12.75 1.05 -3.11
N SER A 11 -11.50 1.45 -2.95
CA SER A 11 -10.79 1.32 -1.67
C SER A 11 -11.41 2.19 -0.59
N ALA A 12 -11.75 3.44 -0.92
CA ALA A 12 -12.42 4.36 0.01
C ALA A 12 -13.81 3.86 0.41
N GLU A 13 -14.60 3.38 -0.56
CA GLU A 13 -15.93 2.81 -0.30
C GLU A 13 -15.83 1.57 0.60
N ALA A 14 -14.88 0.67 0.34
CA ALA A 14 -14.66 -0.50 1.18
C ALA A 14 -14.27 -0.11 2.61
N ALA A 15 -13.36 0.84 2.77
CA ALA A 15 -12.95 1.34 4.07
C ALA A 15 -14.12 1.96 4.86
N LEU A 16 -14.93 2.81 4.24
CA LEU A 16 -16.13 3.37 4.89
C LEU A 16 -17.10 2.29 5.35
N ARG A 17 -17.29 1.23 4.56
CA ARG A 17 -18.19 0.11 4.90
C ARG A 17 -17.69 -0.75 6.07
N THR A 18 -16.42 -0.68 6.44
CA THR A 18 -15.91 -1.35 7.66
C THR A 18 -16.25 -0.61 8.95
N GLY A 19 -16.87 0.56 8.87
CA GLY A 19 -17.29 1.34 10.03
C GLY A 19 -16.28 2.39 10.49
N LEU A 20 -15.41 2.87 9.59
CA LEU A 20 -14.53 4.00 9.90
C LEU A 20 -15.33 5.24 10.27
N GLY A 21 -14.91 5.94 11.32
CA GLY A 21 -15.52 7.21 11.70
C GLY A 21 -15.16 8.37 10.75
N LYS A 22 -13.97 8.33 10.13
CA LYS A 22 -13.47 9.38 9.24
C LYS A 22 -12.48 8.79 8.23
N LEU A 23 -12.64 9.15 6.96
CA LEU A 23 -11.73 8.78 5.88
C LEU A 23 -11.28 10.02 5.12
N THR A 24 -9.96 10.15 4.94
CA THR A 24 -9.36 11.14 4.05
C THR A 24 -8.70 10.41 2.88
N ALA A 25 -9.04 10.77 1.67
CA ALA A 25 -8.36 10.29 0.46
C ALA A 25 -7.40 11.37 -0.04
N HIS A 26 -6.10 11.04 -0.10
CA HIS A 26 -5.11 11.87 -0.77
C HIS A 26 -5.11 11.53 -2.26
N VAL A 27 -5.50 12.50 -3.07
CA VAL A 27 -5.75 12.31 -4.51
C VAL A 27 -5.34 13.56 -5.29
N PRO A 28 -5.05 13.45 -6.59
CA PRO A 28 -4.88 14.63 -7.43
C PRO A 28 -6.21 15.41 -7.58
N GLU A 29 -6.12 16.72 -7.77
CA GLU A 29 -7.29 17.61 -7.87
C GLU A 29 -8.33 17.16 -8.93
N THR A 30 -7.87 16.53 -10.01
CA THR A 30 -8.76 15.97 -11.03
C THR A 30 -9.73 14.89 -10.51
N ALA A 31 -9.47 14.33 -9.33
CA ALA A 31 -10.37 13.37 -8.68
C ALA A 31 -11.58 14.01 -7.99
N ASN A 32 -11.58 15.33 -7.75
CA ASN A 32 -12.58 16.03 -6.94
C ASN A 32 -14.01 15.68 -7.36
N ILE A 33 -14.38 15.94 -8.61
CA ILE A 33 -15.76 15.77 -9.08
C ILE A 33 -16.25 14.33 -8.91
N VAL A 34 -15.42 13.35 -9.27
CA VAL A 34 -15.81 11.94 -9.22
C VAL A 34 -15.96 11.44 -7.79
N PHE A 35 -15.09 11.87 -6.86
CA PHE A 35 -15.22 11.53 -5.44
C PHE A 35 -16.44 12.21 -4.82
N GLN A 36 -16.62 13.51 -4.99
CA GLN A 36 -17.74 14.25 -4.42
C GLN A 36 -19.09 13.78 -4.96
N THR A 37 -19.13 13.24 -6.18
CA THR A 37 -20.35 12.65 -6.76
C THR A 37 -20.62 11.24 -6.21
N ARG A 38 -19.57 10.42 -6.03
CA ARG A 38 -19.71 9.00 -5.71
C ARG A 38 -19.66 8.70 -4.20
N LEU A 39 -18.82 9.40 -3.47
CA LEU A 39 -18.55 9.21 -2.04
C LEU A 39 -18.42 10.58 -1.34
N PRO A 40 -19.51 11.33 -1.19
CA PRO A 40 -19.46 12.68 -0.62
C PRO A 40 -19.01 12.73 0.84
N GLU A 41 -19.07 11.60 1.57
CA GLU A 41 -18.59 11.48 2.94
C GLU A 41 -17.07 11.39 3.09
N VAL A 42 -16.33 11.20 1.98
CA VAL A 42 -14.85 11.15 1.99
C VAL A 42 -14.30 12.56 2.00
N ILE A 43 -13.40 12.85 2.93
CA ILE A 43 -12.63 14.08 2.95
C ILE A 43 -11.53 13.97 1.89
N LEU A 44 -11.39 14.97 1.04
CA LEU A 44 -10.33 15.01 0.03
C LEU A 44 -9.18 15.89 0.50
N HIS A 45 -7.98 15.36 0.38
CA HIS A 45 -6.72 16.09 0.48
C HIS A 45 -6.05 16.04 -0.89
N PHE A 46 -5.79 17.19 -1.49
CA PHE A 46 -5.25 17.23 -2.83
C PHE A 46 -3.73 17.26 -2.81
N ASP A 47 -3.13 16.57 -3.79
CA ASP A 47 -1.69 16.66 -4.01
C ASP A 47 -1.31 18.08 -4.42
N GLU A 48 -0.35 18.67 -3.72
CA GLU A 48 0.07 20.07 -3.91
C GLU A 48 1.04 20.25 -5.09
N GLN A 49 1.68 19.17 -5.53
CA GLN A 49 2.71 19.19 -6.57
C GLN A 49 2.23 18.69 -7.92
N SER A 50 1.15 17.91 -7.95
CA SER A 50 0.62 17.36 -9.20
C SER A 50 -0.91 17.31 -9.25
N HIS A 51 -1.48 17.75 -10.37
CA HIS A 51 -2.92 17.62 -10.66
C HIS A 51 -3.32 16.25 -11.20
N GLN A 52 -2.37 15.35 -11.48
CA GLN A 52 -2.62 14.10 -12.19
C GLN A 52 -2.25 12.84 -11.40
N HIS A 53 -1.30 12.92 -10.49
CA HIS A 53 -0.79 11.78 -9.73
C HIS A 53 -0.30 12.22 -8.34
N TRP A 54 0.05 11.26 -7.50
CA TRP A 54 0.66 11.51 -6.21
C TRP A 54 2.13 11.89 -6.38
N ALA A 55 2.52 13.04 -5.86
CA ALA A 55 3.87 13.59 -5.99
C ALA A 55 4.41 14.27 -4.72
N SER A 56 3.60 14.38 -3.64
CA SER A 56 3.98 15.06 -2.40
C SER A 56 3.93 14.12 -1.19
N ILE A 57 4.73 14.41 -0.15
CA ILE A 57 4.66 13.70 1.14
C ILE A 57 3.38 14.10 1.86
N ILE A 58 2.70 13.13 2.48
CA ILE A 58 1.48 13.34 3.23
C ILE A 58 1.82 13.52 4.71
N GLU A 59 1.39 14.62 5.30
CA GLU A 59 1.43 14.83 6.75
C GLU A 59 0.50 13.85 7.45
N LEU A 60 1.02 13.09 8.42
CA LEU A 60 0.27 12.00 9.08
C LEU A 60 -0.37 12.38 10.40
N ASN A 61 -0.26 13.63 10.83
CA ASN A 61 -0.83 14.11 12.09
C ASN A 61 -2.36 13.95 12.11
N GLY A 62 -2.88 13.27 13.13
CA GLY A 62 -4.32 13.07 13.30
C GLY A 62 -4.91 11.87 12.56
N TYR A 63 -4.09 11.07 11.88
CA TYR A 63 -4.49 9.78 11.32
C TYR A 63 -4.10 8.62 12.25
N ASN A 64 -4.84 7.51 12.16
CA ASN A 64 -4.62 6.31 12.97
C ASN A 64 -4.10 5.13 12.14
N ALA A 65 -4.23 5.18 10.83
CA ALA A 65 -3.72 4.19 9.88
C ALA A 65 -3.63 4.80 8.49
N ILE A 66 -2.82 4.22 7.63
CA ILE A 66 -2.67 4.63 6.23
C ILE A 66 -2.73 3.40 5.30
N ALA A 67 -3.37 3.56 4.16
CA ALA A 67 -3.34 2.58 3.07
C ALA A 67 -2.82 3.25 1.80
N ILE A 68 -1.88 2.62 1.12
CA ILE A 68 -1.23 3.15 -0.08
C ILE A 68 -1.24 2.10 -1.18
N GLY A 69 -1.53 2.53 -2.42
CA GLY A 69 -1.28 1.69 -3.59
C GLY A 69 -2.36 1.69 -4.65
N PRO A 70 -3.66 1.52 -4.32
CA PRO A 70 -4.69 1.42 -5.34
C PRO A 70 -4.74 2.63 -6.27
N GLY A 71 -4.28 2.44 -7.51
CA GLY A 71 -4.35 3.44 -8.57
C GLY A 71 -3.41 4.64 -8.42
N ILE A 72 -2.33 4.53 -7.64
CA ILE A 72 -1.36 5.62 -7.50
C ILE A 72 -0.50 5.83 -8.76
N GLY A 73 -0.37 4.81 -9.61
CA GLY A 73 0.54 4.82 -10.75
C GLY A 73 1.98 4.48 -10.35
N LYS A 74 2.90 4.61 -11.34
CA LYS A 74 4.32 4.29 -11.16
C LYS A 74 5.22 5.35 -11.78
N ASP A 75 4.76 6.58 -11.85
CA ASP A 75 5.53 7.72 -12.34
C ASP A 75 6.73 7.98 -11.42
N GLY A 76 7.79 8.56 -11.94
CA GLY A 76 9.00 8.81 -11.15
C GLY A 76 8.74 9.68 -9.91
N GLU A 77 7.86 10.67 -10.02
CA GLU A 77 7.45 11.52 -8.90
C GLU A 77 6.66 10.73 -7.84
N THR A 78 5.75 9.83 -8.28
CA THR A 78 5.02 8.91 -7.39
C THR A 78 5.98 7.96 -6.67
N GLN A 79 6.97 7.41 -7.37
CA GLN A 79 7.98 6.54 -6.74
C GLN A 79 8.82 7.30 -5.71
N TRP A 80 9.18 8.57 -6.02
CA TRP A 80 9.89 9.43 -5.08
C TRP A 80 9.03 9.71 -3.83
N ALA A 81 7.76 10.12 -4.02
CA ALA A 81 6.83 10.40 -2.92
C ALA A 81 6.61 9.16 -2.05
N PHE A 82 6.43 8.00 -2.67
CA PHE A 82 6.27 6.71 -1.97
C PHE A 82 7.51 6.37 -1.12
N ARG A 83 8.72 6.50 -1.68
CA ARG A 83 9.98 6.29 -0.95
C ARG A 83 10.09 7.24 0.25
N ALA A 84 9.80 8.52 0.05
CA ALA A 84 9.88 9.53 1.10
C ALA A 84 8.84 9.26 2.21
N GLN A 85 7.63 8.83 1.83
CA GLN A 85 6.57 8.47 2.77
C GLN A 85 6.93 7.23 3.60
N LEU A 86 7.52 6.19 2.99
CA LEU A 86 7.97 5.02 3.73
C LEU A 86 9.05 5.38 4.76
N LYS A 87 10.01 6.24 4.40
CA LYS A 87 11.03 6.72 5.36
C LYS A 87 10.39 7.46 6.53
N MET A 88 9.43 8.34 6.27
CA MET A 88 8.70 9.04 7.33
C MET A 88 7.98 8.06 8.28
N LEU A 89 7.34 7.02 7.72
CA LEU A 89 6.67 5.99 8.52
C LEU A 89 7.64 5.18 9.38
N LEU A 90 8.82 4.84 8.85
CA LEU A 90 9.88 4.16 9.60
C LEU A 90 10.44 5.07 10.71
N ASP A 91 10.60 6.37 10.45
CA ASP A 91 11.04 7.35 11.45
C ASP A 91 10.01 7.49 12.58
N LEU A 92 8.71 7.44 12.29
CA LEU A 92 7.64 7.41 13.29
C LEU A 92 7.72 6.15 14.17
N GLU A 93 7.91 4.97 13.57
CA GLU A 93 8.08 3.72 14.31
C GLU A 93 9.30 3.79 15.24
N THR A 94 10.45 4.20 14.73
CA THR A 94 11.70 4.30 15.53
C THR A 94 11.58 5.33 16.66
N SER A 95 10.70 6.31 16.51
CA SER A 95 10.38 7.30 17.55
C SER A 95 9.32 6.82 18.55
N GLY A 96 8.86 5.56 18.44
CA GLY A 96 7.87 4.96 19.35
C GLY A 96 6.42 5.33 19.05
N ASN A 97 6.14 5.87 17.86
CA ASN A 97 4.80 6.24 17.41
C ASN A 97 4.45 5.50 16.09
N PRO A 98 4.38 4.16 16.08
CA PRO A 98 4.15 3.40 14.85
C PRO A 98 2.80 3.74 14.24
N MET A 99 2.76 3.87 12.91
CA MET A 99 1.55 4.10 12.13
C MET A 99 1.20 2.82 11.35
N PRO A 100 0.06 2.17 11.62
CA PRO A 100 -0.39 1.02 10.85
C PRO A 100 -0.45 1.31 9.35
N LEU A 101 0.16 0.43 8.56
CA LEU A 101 0.32 0.60 7.11
C LEU A 101 -0.24 -0.60 6.35
N VAL A 102 -1.02 -0.33 5.32
CA VAL A 102 -1.46 -1.34 4.32
C VAL A 102 -0.94 -0.95 2.95
N LEU A 103 -0.31 -1.90 2.25
CA LEU A 103 0.20 -1.72 0.89
C LEU A 103 -0.46 -2.71 -0.07
N ASP A 104 -0.98 -2.19 -1.20
CA ASP A 104 -1.63 -2.99 -2.24
C ASP A 104 -1.27 -2.47 -3.64
N ALA A 105 -1.58 -3.22 -4.67
CA ALA A 105 -1.58 -2.81 -6.07
C ALA A 105 -0.26 -2.12 -6.52
N ASP A 106 -0.31 -0.86 -6.96
CA ASP A 106 0.86 -0.17 -7.51
C ASP A 106 1.98 0.03 -6.48
N ALA A 107 1.67 0.16 -5.18
CA ALA A 107 2.70 0.20 -4.13
C ALA A 107 3.53 -1.09 -4.12
N LEU A 108 2.89 -2.27 -4.25
CA LEU A 108 3.58 -3.55 -4.33
C LEU A 108 4.40 -3.69 -5.62
N ASN A 109 3.90 -3.13 -6.73
CA ASN A 109 4.65 -3.10 -7.98
C ASN A 109 5.89 -2.19 -7.89
N ILE A 110 5.81 -1.06 -7.17
CA ILE A 110 6.96 -0.18 -6.93
C ILE A 110 7.98 -0.89 -6.03
N LEU A 111 7.54 -1.58 -4.96
CA LEU A 111 8.42 -2.39 -4.12
C LEU A 111 9.15 -3.47 -4.91
N ALA A 112 8.48 -4.13 -5.86
CA ALA A 112 9.11 -5.12 -6.72
C ALA A 112 10.10 -4.52 -7.74
N GLN A 113 9.92 -3.27 -8.17
CA GLN A 113 10.86 -2.56 -9.04
C GLN A 113 12.10 -2.06 -8.30
N ASP A 114 11.93 -1.68 -7.05
CA ASP A 114 12.99 -1.21 -6.15
C ASP A 114 12.87 -1.94 -4.81
N TYR A 115 13.38 -3.17 -4.77
CA TYR A 115 13.27 -4.02 -3.59
C TYR A 115 14.01 -3.45 -2.36
N GLN A 116 14.91 -2.49 -2.53
CA GLN A 116 15.55 -1.80 -1.41
C GLN A 116 14.54 -1.04 -0.54
N LEU A 117 13.38 -0.66 -1.11
CA LEU A 117 12.30 -0.03 -0.35
C LEU A 117 11.69 -0.95 0.72
N LEU A 118 11.82 -2.27 0.57
CA LEU A 118 11.36 -3.23 1.58
C LEU A 118 12.05 -3.02 2.94
N THR A 119 13.26 -2.48 2.95
CA THR A 119 13.99 -2.16 4.20
C THR A 119 13.42 -0.93 4.94
N TYR A 120 12.52 -0.18 4.32
CA TYR A 120 11.82 0.96 4.93
C TYR A 120 10.42 0.61 5.43
N LEU A 121 9.99 -0.65 5.27
CA LEU A 121 8.68 -1.06 5.78
C LEU A 121 8.68 -1.07 7.30
N PRO A 122 7.76 -0.36 7.96
CA PRO A 122 7.53 -0.52 9.39
C PRO A 122 7.11 -1.97 9.70
N ALA A 123 7.44 -2.45 10.89
CA ALA A 123 6.92 -3.72 11.37
C ALA A 123 5.38 -3.73 11.37
N GLU A 124 4.77 -4.92 11.32
CA GLU A 124 3.32 -5.08 11.26
C GLU A 124 2.64 -4.48 10.00
N THR A 125 3.42 -4.02 9.00
CA THR A 125 2.86 -3.59 7.71
C THR A 125 2.11 -4.75 7.04
N VAL A 126 0.91 -4.50 6.52
CA VAL A 126 0.13 -5.48 5.77
C VAL A 126 0.39 -5.30 4.28
N LEU A 127 0.97 -6.31 3.63
CA LEU A 127 1.09 -6.42 2.18
C LEU A 127 -0.05 -7.30 1.65
N SER A 128 -0.80 -6.84 0.65
CA SER A 128 -1.94 -7.62 0.14
C SER A 128 -1.80 -7.99 -1.34
N PRO A 129 -0.78 -8.78 -1.73
CA PRO A 129 -0.55 -9.12 -3.12
C PRO A 129 -1.57 -10.13 -3.68
N HIS A 130 -2.01 -9.92 -4.92
CA HIS A 130 -2.48 -11.04 -5.72
C HIS A 130 -1.27 -11.86 -6.24
N ILE A 131 -1.52 -13.05 -6.79
CA ILE A 131 -0.44 -13.97 -7.22
C ILE A 131 0.59 -13.31 -8.15
N GLY A 132 0.15 -12.47 -9.09
CA GLY A 132 1.05 -11.79 -10.02
C GLY A 132 1.94 -10.73 -9.35
N GLU A 133 1.45 -10.03 -8.33
CA GLU A 133 2.23 -9.08 -7.51
C GLU A 133 3.22 -9.82 -6.64
N LEU A 134 2.79 -10.91 -5.99
CA LEU A 134 3.67 -11.76 -5.18
C LEU A 134 4.83 -12.31 -6.01
N LYS A 135 4.57 -12.84 -7.20
CA LYS A 135 5.61 -13.35 -8.10
C LYS A 135 6.65 -12.27 -8.45
N ARG A 136 6.23 -11.03 -8.67
CA ARG A 136 7.17 -9.92 -8.96
C ARG A 136 8.06 -9.61 -7.76
N ILE A 137 7.49 -9.59 -6.55
CA ILE A 137 8.26 -9.37 -5.30
C ILE A 137 9.23 -10.54 -5.09
N CYS A 138 8.76 -11.78 -5.22
CA CYS A 138 9.60 -12.97 -5.08
C CYS A 138 10.75 -12.96 -6.10
N ALA A 139 10.48 -12.64 -7.36
CA ALA A 139 11.51 -12.53 -8.40
C ALA A 139 12.56 -11.46 -8.07
N ALA A 140 12.14 -10.30 -7.55
CA ALA A 140 13.05 -9.23 -7.12
C ALA A 140 13.92 -9.62 -5.92
N LEU A 141 13.44 -10.53 -5.07
CA LEU A 141 14.14 -11.07 -3.91
C LEU A 141 14.84 -12.42 -4.19
N GLU A 142 14.84 -12.88 -5.44
CA GLU A 142 15.40 -14.18 -5.86
C GLU A 142 14.80 -15.38 -5.10
N LEU A 143 13.53 -15.27 -4.67
CA LEU A 143 12.80 -16.33 -3.96
C LEU A 143 12.05 -17.25 -4.94
N PRO A 144 11.89 -18.55 -4.63
CA PRO A 144 11.09 -19.48 -5.42
C PRO A 144 9.63 -19.01 -5.56
N HIS A 145 9.00 -19.13 -6.75
CA HIS A 145 7.64 -18.62 -6.98
C HIS A 145 6.89 -19.28 -8.14
N GLU A 146 7.37 -20.40 -8.66
CA GLU A 146 6.74 -21.06 -9.82
C GLU A 146 5.51 -21.88 -9.39
N THR A 147 5.64 -22.67 -8.35
CA THR A 147 4.53 -23.47 -7.82
C THR A 147 3.74 -22.76 -6.73
N ARG A 148 2.56 -23.25 -6.40
CA ARG A 148 1.73 -22.71 -5.31
C ARG A 148 2.43 -22.83 -3.95
N GLU A 149 3.04 -23.97 -3.70
CA GLU A 149 3.79 -24.25 -2.48
C GLU A 149 4.97 -23.28 -2.32
N GLU A 150 5.74 -23.07 -3.38
CA GLU A 150 6.83 -22.09 -3.40
C GLU A 150 6.34 -20.67 -3.12
N GLN A 151 5.23 -20.26 -3.75
CA GLN A 151 4.64 -18.93 -3.54
C GLN A 151 4.25 -18.71 -2.08
N LEU A 152 3.61 -19.67 -1.44
CA LEU A 152 3.21 -19.58 -0.04
C LEU A 152 4.42 -19.62 0.91
N SER A 153 5.38 -20.52 0.65
CA SER A 153 6.63 -20.57 1.41
C SER A 153 7.42 -19.27 1.31
N SER A 154 7.50 -18.68 0.11
CA SER A 154 8.17 -17.39 -0.10
C SER A 154 7.41 -16.24 0.56
N ALA A 155 6.07 -16.23 0.50
CA ALA A 155 5.25 -15.25 1.19
C ALA A 155 5.48 -15.31 2.72
N GLN A 156 5.57 -16.52 3.29
CA GLN A 156 5.88 -16.72 4.70
C GLN A 156 7.30 -16.23 5.03
N SER A 157 8.27 -16.53 4.17
CA SER A 157 9.65 -16.05 4.34
C SER A 157 9.74 -14.52 4.32
N ILE A 158 8.98 -13.87 3.42
CA ILE A 158 8.88 -12.40 3.37
C ILE A 158 8.26 -11.87 4.66
N ALA A 159 7.16 -12.47 5.13
CA ALA A 159 6.46 -12.05 6.34
C ALA A 159 7.38 -12.08 7.57
N THR A 160 8.07 -13.19 7.79
CA THR A 160 8.97 -13.36 8.95
C THR A 160 10.24 -12.52 8.84
N SER A 161 10.86 -12.45 7.67
CA SER A 161 12.13 -11.72 7.49
C SER A 161 11.98 -10.21 7.59
N LEU A 162 10.86 -9.66 7.10
CA LEU A 162 10.57 -8.23 7.13
C LEU A 162 9.69 -7.82 8.32
N GLN A 163 9.26 -8.78 9.16
CA GLN A 163 8.33 -8.55 10.28
C GLN A 163 7.01 -7.90 9.85
N VAL A 164 6.47 -8.35 8.70
CA VAL A 164 5.23 -7.85 8.09
C VAL A 164 4.19 -8.97 7.96
N HIS A 165 2.96 -8.63 7.60
CA HIS A 165 1.93 -9.60 7.25
C HIS A 165 1.74 -9.63 5.73
N VAL A 166 1.59 -10.83 5.14
CA VAL A 166 1.37 -11.00 3.71
C VAL A 166 0.04 -11.71 3.46
N VAL A 167 -0.92 -10.96 2.92
CA VAL A 167 -2.26 -11.47 2.55
C VAL A 167 -2.26 -11.84 1.07
N VAL A 168 -2.03 -13.11 0.75
CA VAL A 168 -1.97 -13.61 -0.63
C VAL A 168 -3.38 -13.81 -1.18
N LYS A 169 -3.82 -12.91 -2.06
CA LYS A 169 -5.16 -12.92 -2.67
C LYS A 169 -5.25 -13.91 -3.83
N SER A 170 -6.13 -14.90 -3.72
CA SER A 170 -6.48 -15.83 -4.80
C SER A 170 -7.87 -16.42 -4.53
N HIS A 171 -8.26 -17.52 -5.21
CA HIS A 171 -9.50 -18.26 -4.91
C HIS A 171 -9.57 -18.76 -3.45
N GLN A 172 -8.43 -18.99 -2.83
CA GLN A 172 -8.25 -19.18 -1.40
C GLN A 172 -7.24 -18.15 -0.92
N THR A 173 -7.65 -17.27 -0.03
CA THR A 173 -6.76 -16.27 0.56
C THR A 173 -5.94 -16.93 1.67
N HIS A 174 -4.62 -16.68 1.65
CA HIS A 174 -3.70 -17.13 2.69
C HIS A 174 -3.12 -15.91 3.40
N ILE A 175 -3.06 -15.96 4.72
CA ILE A 175 -2.49 -14.91 5.56
C ILE A 175 -1.23 -15.48 6.20
N CYS A 176 -0.09 -14.97 5.77
CA CYS A 176 1.21 -15.31 6.35
C CYS A 176 1.56 -14.22 7.37
N THR A 177 1.72 -14.59 8.62
CA THR A 177 2.01 -13.65 9.70
C THR A 177 3.51 -13.59 10.00
N ASN A 178 3.95 -12.52 10.66
CA ASN A 178 5.34 -12.28 11.01
C ASN A 178 5.90 -13.28 12.05
N ASP A 179 5.04 -13.93 12.82
CA ASP A 179 5.39 -14.98 13.80
C ASP A 179 5.45 -16.40 13.21
N GLY A 180 5.17 -16.56 11.93
CA GLY A 180 5.30 -17.82 11.20
C GLY A 180 4.00 -18.61 11.05
N GLU A 181 2.85 -18.10 11.46
CA GLU A 181 1.55 -18.71 11.20
C GLU A 181 1.08 -18.47 9.75
N VAL A 182 0.30 -19.42 9.19
CA VAL A 182 -0.29 -19.37 7.85
C VAL A 182 -1.78 -19.65 7.89
#